data_d3476779212610df0f4f22df3f7f9c92
#
_entry.id   d3476779212610df0f4f22df3f7f9c92
#
_cell.length_a   1.000
_cell.length_b   1.000
_cell.length_c   1.000
_cell.angle_alpha   90.00
_cell.angle_beta   90.00
_cell.angle_gamma   90.00
#
_symmetry.space_group_name_H-M   'P 1'
#
loop_
_entity.id
_entity.type
_entity.pdbx_description
1 polymer ?
#
loop_
_entity_poly.entity_id
_entity_poly.type
_entity_poly.pdbx_seq_one_letter_code
_entity_poly.pdbx_strand_id
1 'polypeptide(L)'
;MAEKLKIIPLGGLNEIGKNMTAYEYGGEIIVVDCGMAFPGDDMYGIDCVIPDVTYLVKNRSRLRGLFITHGHEDHIGAIPYVLKQINLPIYCTKFTAGLIKLKLQEHGLVGSTKLITVEPGQTVRAGKFQVEFIHVNHSIADSVAFAIHTRMGAIVHTGDFKIDSTPIDGEVIDLARFGQLGREGVLALLADSTNVERPGYTMSEKAVGATFKRQFTGCDKRIIVTTFASNVHRIQQVLDAAAACGRKVAVT
;
A
#
# COMPACT_ATOMS: atom_id res chain seq x y z
N MET A 1 1.12 1.03 -36.13
CA MET A 1 1.01 2.11 -35.13
C MET A 1 2.06 1.84 -34.07
N ALA A 2 2.81 2.86 -33.63
CA ALA A 2 3.78 2.69 -32.54
C ALA A 2 3.07 2.21 -31.28
N GLU A 3 3.65 1.22 -30.57
CA GLU A 3 3.14 0.80 -29.27
C GLU A 3 3.20 1.98 -28.29
N LYS A 4 2.11 2.22 -27.58
CA LYS A 4 2.01 3.29 -26.58
C LYS A 4 1.86 2.67 -25.21
N LEU A 5 2.61 3.18 -24.24
CA LEU A 5 2.41 2.95 -22.83
C LEU A 5 1.60 4.14 -22.27
N LYS A 6 0.51 3.85 -21.55
CA LYS A 6 -0.30 4.87 -20.90
C LYS A 6 -0.31 4.65 -19.39
N ILE A 7 -0.20 5.73 -18.66
CA ILE A 7 -0.39 5.80 -17.21
C ILE A 7 -1.68 6.57 -16.99
N ILE A 8 -2.65 5.97 -16.35
CA ILE A 8 -4.02 6.49 -16.21
C ILE A 8 -4.37 6.50 -14.73
N PRO A 9 -4.15 7.61 -14.02
CA PRO A 9 -4.62 7.76 -12.66
C PRO A 9 -6.15 7.78 -12.63
N LEU A 10 -6.75 6.98 -11.77
CA LEU A 10 -8.19 6.92 -11.52
C LEU A 10 -8.56 7.59 -10.19
N GLY A 11 -7.57 7.82 -9.34
CA GLY A 11 -7.63 8.54 -8.08
C GLY A 11 -6.24 8.73 -7.48
N GLY A 12 -6.13 9.46 -6.37
CA GLY A 12 -4.87 9.67 -5.65
C GLY A 12 -3.99 10.81 -6.17
N LEU A 13 -4.48 11.65 -7.11
CA LEU A 13 -3.75 12.85 -7.56
C LEU A 13 -4.34 14.12 -6.95
N ASN A 14 -3.49 14.96 -6.34
CA ASN A 14 -3.87 16.17 -5.60
C ASN A 14 -4.85 15.91 -4.45
N GLU A 15 -4.87 14.70 -3.91
CA GLU A 15 -5.70 14.28 -2.80
C GLU A 15 -5.01 13.19 -2.02
N ILE A 16 -5.45 12.94 -0.79
CA ILE A 16 -5.07 11.77 0.00
C ILE A 16 -6.24 10.78 -0.06
N GLY A 17 -5.92 9.54 -0.43
CA GLY A 17 -6.91 8.49 -0.58
C GLY A 17 -7.27 8.18 -2.03
N LYS A 18 -8.11 7.18 -2.22
CA LYS A 18 -8.55 6.66 -3.53
C LYS A 18 -7.41 6.29 -4.47
N ASN A 19 -6.25 5.86 -3.93
CA ASN A 19 -5.10 5.49 -4.75
C ASN A 19 -5.48 4.38 -5.72
N MET A 20 -5.41 4.69 -7.00
CA MET A 20 -5.67 3.73 -8.08
C MET A 20 -5.08 4.25 -9.39
N THR A 21 -4.18 3.47 -9.97
CA THR A 21 -3.55 3.81 -11.25
C THR A 21 -3.59 2.63 -12.21
N ALA A 22 -4.11 2.83 -13.41
CA ALA A 22 -4.08 1.83 -14.48
C ALA A 22 -2.90 2.08 -15.41
N TYR A 23 -2.23 0.99 -15.81
CA TYR A 23 -1.15 0.97 -16.79
C TYR A 23 -1.61 0.18 -18.01
N GLU A 24 -1.66 0.83 -19.17
CA GLU A 24 -2.06 0.20 -20.43
C GLU A 24 -0.87 0.09 -21.38
N TYR A 25 -0.57 -1.13 -21.81
CA TYR A 25 0.47 -1.40 -22.79
C TYR A 25 0.11 -2.59 -23.68
N GLY A 26 0.32 -2.44 -25.00
CA GLY A 26 0.13 -3.50 -25.97
C GLY A 26 -1.26 -4.12 -25.97
N GLY A 27 -2.30 -3.35 -25.64
CA GLY A 27 -3.67 -3.80 -25.57
C GLY A 27 -4.09 -4.45 -24.25
N GLU A 28 -3.20 -4.51 -23.27
CA GLU A 28 -3.45 -5.08 -21.94
C GLU A 28 -3.35 -4.02 -20.85
N ILE A 29 -3.98 -4.27 -19.72
CA ILE A 29 -4.06 -3.33 -18.60
C ILE A 29 -3.76 -4.07 -17.29
N ILE A 30 -2.90 -3.49 -16.47
CA ILE A 30 -2.78 -3.81 -15.04
C ILE A 30 -3.20 -2.60 -14.22
N VAL A 31 -3.60 -2.83 -12.98
CA VAL A 31 -3.99 -1.79 -12.03
C VAL A 31 -3.11 -1.89 -10.80
N VAL A 32 -2.66 -0.75 -10.30
CA VAL A 32 -1.94 -0.62 -9.02
C VAL A 32 -2.84 0.10 -8.04
N ASP A 33 -3.05 -0.53 -6.91
CA ASP A 33 -3.90 -0.14 -5.80
C ASP A 33 -5.39 0.02 -6.14
N CYS A 34 -6.22 -0.01 -5.11
CA CYS A 34 -7.66 0.08 -5.20
C CYS A 34 -8.20 0.67 -3.89
N GLY A 35 -7.84 1.90 -3.65
CA GLY A 35 -8.07 2.60 -2.40
C GLY A 35 -9.41 3.30 -2.32
N MET A 36 -9.82 3.60 -1.11
CA MET A 36 -10.94 4.48 -0.82
C MET A 36 -10.46 5.78 -0.16
N ALA A 37 -11.33 6.77 -0.09
CA ALA A 37 -11.19 7.94 0.78
C ALA A 37 -12.38 8.01 1.73
N PHE A 38 -12.18 8.64 2.88
CA PHE A 38 -13.27 9.00 3.77
C PHE A 38 -14.00 10.22 3.22
N PRO A 39 -15.33 10.31 3.38
CA PRO A 39 -16.10 11.47 2.93
C PRO A 39 -15.69 12.72 3.69
N GLY A 40 -15.78 13.87 3.03
CA GLY A 40 -15.66 15.17 3.68
C GLY A 40 -16.88 15.50 4.53
N ASP A 41 -16.75 16.51 5.39
CA ASP A 41 -17.80 16.94 6.34
C ASP A 41 -19.10 17.38 5.65
N ASP A 42 -19.06 17.72 4.38
CA ASP A 42 -20.17 18.13 3.52
C ASP A 42 -20.89 16.96 2.81
N MET A 43 -20.34 15.74 2.92
CA MET A 43 -20.87 14.54 2.25
C MET A 43 -21.80 13.73 3.18
N TYR A 44 -22.93 14.30 3.56
CA TYR A 44 -23.89 13.64 4.47
C TYR A 44 -24.44 12.33 3.90
N GLY A 45 -24.40 11.26 4.72
CA GLY A 45 -24.93 9.94 4.35
C GLY A 45 -24.04 9.14 3.40
N ILE A 46 -22.82 9.58 3.17
CA ILE A 46 -21.81 8.84 2.40
C ILE A 46 -20.86 8.16 3.38
N ASP A 47 -20.69 6.84 3.25
CA ASP A 47 -19.79 6.04 4.11
C ASP A 47 -18.36 6.01 3.59
N CYS A 48 -18.17 5.98 2.27
CA CYS A 48 -16.86 5.99 1.63
C CYS A 48 -16.91 6.55 0.21
N VAL A 49 -15.78 7.03 -0.27
CA VAL A 49 -15.60 7.52 -1.65
C VAL A 49 -14.60 6.60 -2.35
N ILE A 50 -14.96 6.09 -3.52
CA ILE A 50 -14.12 5.18 -4.31
C ILE A 50 -13.79 5.81 -5.68
N PRO A 51 -12.71 5.35 -6.36
CA PRO A 51 -12.40 5.79 -7.72
C PRO A 51 -13.52 5.46 -8.72
N ASP A 52 -13.66 6.28 -9.75
CA ASP A 52 -14.49 5.91 -10.91
C ASP A 52 -13.78 4.85 -11.76
N VAL A 53 -14.32 3.64 -11.71
CA VAL A 53 -13.78 2.47 -12.43
C VAL A 53 -14.43 2.24 -13.79
N THR A 54 -15.20 3.18 -14.31
CA THR A 54 -15.87 3.06 -15.62
C THR A 54 -14.90 2.70 -16.73
N TYR A 55 -13.69 3.25 -16.72
CA TYR A 55 -12.64 2.90 -17.67
C TYR A 55 -12.28 1.41 -17.61
N LEU A 56 -12.11 0.85 -16.42
CA LEU A 56 -11.77 -0.55 -16.22
C LEU A 56 -12.93 -1.47 -16.62
N VAL A 57 -14.16 -1.12 -16.27
CA VAL A 57 -15.37 -1.86 -16.64
C VAL A 57 -15.51 -1.96 -18.16
N LYS A 58 -15.32 -0.85 -18.88
CA LYS A 58 -15.36 -0.82 -20.36
C LYS A 58 -14.24 -1.65 -21.01
N ASN A 59 -13.13 -1.86 -20.31
CA ASN A 59 -11.95 -2.58 -20.81
C ASN A 59 -11.70 -3.93 -20.09
N ARG A 60 -12.72 -4.51 -19.45
CA ARG A 60 -12.58 -5.68 -18.58
C ARG A 60 -11.85 -6.89 -19.20
N SER A 61 -12.02 -7.14 -20.49
CA SER A 61 -11.35 -8.24 -21.20
C SER A 61 -9.83 -8.07 -21.33
N ARG A 62 -9.36 -6.83 -21.17
CA ARG A 62 -7.94 -6.44 -21.29
C ARG A 62 -7.21 -6.44 -19.94
N LEU A 63 -7.94 -6.52 -18.81
CA LEU A 63 -7.37 -6.50 -17.47
C LEU A 63 -6.60 -7.80 -17.20
N ARG A 64 -5.41 -7.67 -16.59
CA ARG A 64 -4.52 -8.80 -16.27
C ARG A 64 -4.28 -9.00 -14.79
N GLY A 65 -4.51 -7.99 -13.96
CA GLY A 65 -4.37 -8.09 -12.52
C GLY A 65 -4.44 -6.76 -11.81
N LEU A 66 -4.70 -6.85 -10.51
CA LEU A 66 -4.62 -5.78 -9.53
C LEU A 66 -3.40 -6.06 -8.64
N PHE A 67 -2.50 -5.11 -8.55
CA PHE A 67 -1.27 -5.18 -7.75
C PHE A 67 -1.40 -4.20 -6.59
N ILE A 68 -1.21 -4.68 -5.37
CA ILE A 68 -1.41 -3.88 -4.15
C ILE A 68 -0.07 -3.62 -3.49
N THR A 69 0.23 -2.35 -3.26
CA THR A 69 1.47 -1.90 -2.63
C THR A 69 1.51 -2.24 -1.14
N HIS A 70 0.44 -1.98 -0.41
CA HIS A 70 0.32 -2.25 1.03
C HIS A 70 -1.15 -2.23 1.51
N GLY A 71 -1.37 -2.49 2.79
CA GLY A 71 -2.68 -2.77 3.35
C GLY A 71 -3.44 -1.59 3.98
N HIS A 72 -3.09 -0.33 3.70
CA HIS A 72 -3.89 0.82 4.16
C HIS A 72 -5.19 0.97 3.38
N GLU A 73 -6.21 1.57 4.01
CA GLU A 73 -7.55 1.72 3.44
C GLU A 73 -7.57 2.52 2.13
N ASP A 74 -6.74 3.51 2.04
CA ASP A 74 -6.57 4.34 0.85
C ASP A 74 -5.85 3.63 -0.31
N HIS A 75 -5.44 2.36 -0.10
CA HIS A 75 -4.86 1.46 -1.11
C HIS A 75 -5.66 0.17 -1.32
N ILE A 76 -6.47 -0.29 -0.32
CA ILE A 76 -7.25 -1.53 -0.44
C ILE A 76 -8.75 -1.36 -0.21
N GLY A 77 -9.19 -0.21 0.32
CA GLY A 77 -10.56 -0.03 0.82
C GLY A 77 -11.64 -0.16 -0.24
N ALA A 78 -11.36 0.16 -1.50
CA ALA A 78 -12.34 0.06 -2.59
C ALA A 78 -12.42 -1.35 -3.21
N ILE A 79 -11.53 -2.29 -2.85
CA ILE A 79 -11.46 -3.63 -3.45
C ILE A 79 -12.84 -4.33 -3.48
N PRO A 80 -13.60 -4.44 -2.38
CA PRO A 80 -14.87 -5.16 -2.42
C PRO A 80 -15.91 -4.53 -3.35
N TYR A 81 -15.91 -3.23 -3.46
CA TYR A 81 -16.85 -2.48 -4.30
C TYR A 81 -16.50 -2.61 -5.79
N VAL A 82 -15.21 -2.57 -6.10
CA VAL A 82 -14.71 -2.73 -7.48
C VAL A 82 -14.88 -4.17 -7.96
N LEU A 83 -14.61 -5.17 -7.12
CA LEU A 83 -14.75 -6.58 -7.49
C LEU A 83 -16.21 -7.00 -7.78
N LYS A 84 -17.20 -6.28 -7.26
CA LYS A 84 -18.61 -6.47 -7.65
C LYS A 84 -18.90 -6.08 -9.10
N GLN A 85 -18.06 -5.22 -9.69
CA GLN A 85 -18.20 -4.73 -11.07
C GLN A 85 -17.25 -5.45 -12.04
N ILE A 86 -16.03 -5.74 -11.60
CA ILE A 86 -14.99 -6.42 -12.38
C ILE A 86 -14.24 -7.41 -11.49
N ASN A 87 -14.10 -8.66 -11.94
CA ASN A 87 -13.32 -9.65 -11.21
C ASN A 87 -11.98 -9.86 -11.90
N LEU A 88 -10.87 -9.71 -11.13
CA LEU A 88 -9.51 -9.87 -11.61
C LEU A 88 -8.62 -10.44 -10.47
N PRO A 89 -7.52 -11.15 -10.80
CA PRO A 89 -6.61 -11.65 -9.79
C PRO A 89 -5.92 -10.49 -9.06
N ILE A 90 -5.76 -10.64 -7.75
CA ILE A 90 -5.07 -9.68 -6.88
C ILE A 90 -3.72 -10.26 -6.49
N TYR A 91 -2.66 -9.47 -6.66
CA TYR A 91 -1.29 -9.78 -6.29
C TYR A 91 -0.84 -8.84 -5.17
N CYS A 92 -0.42 -9.37 -4.05
CA CYS A 92 0.02 -8.58 -2.89
C CYS A 92 0.92 -9.40 -1.97
N THR A 93 1.53 -8.77 -0.98
CA THR A 93 2.33 -9.43 0.05
C THR A 93 1.44 -10.15 1.07
N LYS A 94 2.04 -11.00 1.89
CA LYS A 94 1.33 -11.91 2.80
C LYS A 94 0.48 -11.17 3.84
N PHE A 95 1.02 -10.15 4.48
CA PHE A 95 0.28 -9.37 5.48
C PHE A 95 -0.90 -8.63 4.84
N THR A 96 -0.65 -7.97 3.70
CA THR A 96 -1.68 -7.29 2.90
C THR A 96 -2.78 -8.25 2.45
N ALA A 97 -2.42 -9.49 2.05
CA ALA A 97 -3.40 -10.52 1.70
C ALA A 97 -4.30 -10.89 2.87
N GLY A 98 -3.77 -10.92 4.09
CA GLY A 98 -4.56 -11.14 5.32
C GLY A 98 -5.63 -10.08 5.50
N LEU A 99 -5.27 -8.79 5.35
CA LEU A 99 -6.21 -7.67 5.48
C LEU A 99 -7.27 -7.68 4.36
N ILE A 100 -6.85 -7.89 3.12
CA ILE A 100 -7.79 -8.01 1.98
C ILE A 100 -8.76 -9.17 2.21
N LYS A 101 -8.29 -10.32 2.72
CA LYS A 101 -9.15 -11.47 2.98
C LYS A 101 -10.26 -11.16 3.99
N LEU A 102 -9.98 -10.40 5.05
CA LEU A 102 -10.99 -9.95 6.01
C LEU A 102 -12.07 -9.11 5.32
N LYS A 103 -11.68 -8.14 4.51
CA LYS A 103 -12.63 -7.33 3.72
C LYS A 103 -13.47 -8.17 2.76
N LEU A 104 -12.85 -9.12 2.09
CA LEU A 104 -13.56 -10.03 1.19
C LEU A 104 -14.56 -10.93 1.95
N GLN A 105 -14.26 -11.33 3.19
CA GLN A 105 -15.16 -12.08 4.05
C GLN A 105 -16.40 -11.27 4.41
N GLU A 106 -16.22 -10.01 4.83
CA GLU A 106 -17.33 -9.09 5.18
C GLU A 106 -18.29 -8.88 4.00
N HIS A 107 -17.77 -8.92 2.77
CA HIS A 107 -18.57 -8.70 1.56
C HIS A 107 -18.98 -10.00 0.83
N GLY A 108 -18.64 -11.18 1.36
CA GLY A 108 -18.99 -12.48 0.76
C GLY A 108 -18.26 -12.79 -0.55
N LEU A 109 -17.07 -12.21 -0.78
CA LEU A 109 -16.32 -12.28 -2.04
C LEU A 109 -15.13 -13.26 -2.03
N VAL A 110 -14.83 -13.93 -0.90
CA VAL A 110 -13.65 -14.81 -0.77
C VAL A 110 -13.65 -15.93 -1.82
N GLY A 111 -14.80 -16.59 -2.03
CA GLY A 111 -14.90 -17.72 -2.96
C GLY A 111 -14.79 -17.35 -4.44
N SER A 112 -15.02 -16.08 -4.79
CA SER A 112 -15.00 -15.58 -6.17
C SER A 112 -13.71 -14.86 -6.52
N THR A 113 -12.85 -14.53 -5.54
CA THR A 113 -11.65 -13.71 -5.74
C THR A 113 -10.39 -14.56 -5.71
N LYS A 114 -9.56 -14.43 -6.75
CA LYS A 114 -8.24 -15.04 -6.78
C LYS A 114 -7.22 -14.10 -6.12
N LEU A 115 -6.84 -14.42 -4.88
CA LEU A 115 -5.82 -13.69 -4.12
C LEU A 115 -4.50 -14.46 -4.18
N ILE A 116 -3.44 -13.82 -4.65
CA ILE A 116 -2.13 -14.42 -4.91
C ILE A 116 -1.08 -13.68 -4.08
N THR A 117 -0.44 -14.42 -3.18
CA THR A 117 0.65 -13.87 -2.35
C THR A 117 1.97 -13.90 -3.12
N VAL A 118 2.71 -12.79 -3.05
CA VAL A 118 4.01 -12.60 -3.69
C VAL A 118 4.98 -12.05 -2.65
N GLU A 119 6.19 -12.58 -2.63
CA GLU A 119 7.24 -12.09 -1.73
C GLU A 119 8.03 -10.93 -2.36
N PRO A 120 8.53 -9.95 -1.56
CA PRO A 120 9.47 -8.96 -2.07
C PRO A 120 10.68 -9.60 -2.77
N GLY A 121 11.16 -8.98 -3.83
CA GLY A 121 12.21 -9.52 -4.71
C GLY A 121 11.69 -10.42 -5.83
N GLN A 122 10.43 -10.85 -5.78
CA GLN A 122 9.84 -11.66 -6.86
C GLN A 122 9.26 -10.77 -7.97
N THR A 123 9.20 -11.36 -9.17
CA THR A 123 8.58 -10.73 -10.35
C THR A 123 7.42 -11.57 -10.85
N VAL A 124 6.27 -10.94 -11.04
CA VAL A 124 5.05 -11.55 -11.56
C VAL A 124 4.84 -11.14 -13.02
N ARG A 125 4.55 -12.12 -13.88
CA ARG A 125 4.15 -11.85 -15.25
C ARG A 125 2.63 -11.73 -15.35
N ALA A 126 2.16 -10.57 -15.80
CA ALA A 126 0.76 -10.27 -16.03
C ALA A 126 0.57 -9.80 -17.50
N GLY A 127 0.33 -10.76 -18.39
CA GLY A 127 0.29 -10.51 -19.83
C GLY A 127 1.62 -9.99 -20.37
N LYS A 128 1.63 -8.76 -20.91
CA LYS A 128 2.82 -8.09 -21.46
C LYS A 128 3.64 -7.33 -20.42
N PHE A 129 3.17 -7.28 -19.18
CA PHE A 129 3.87 -6.67 -18.07
C PHE A 129 4.64 -7.70 -17.24
N GLN A 130 5.77 -7.29 -16.71
CA GLN A 130 6.48 -7.98 -15.63
C GLN A 130 6.54 -7.00 -14.45
N VAL A 131 5.93 -7.36 -13.33
CA VAL A 131 5.82 -6.51 -12.15
C VAL A 131 6.70 -7.09 -11.06
N GLU A 132 7.76 -6.40 -10.74
CA GLU A 132 8.71 -6.73 -9.69
C GLU A 132 8.30 -6.06 -8.40
N PHE A 133 8.29 -6.81 -7.30
CA PHE A 133 7.96 -6.37 -5.95
C PHE A 133 9.25 -5.96 -5.21
N ILE A 134 9.38 -4.71 -4.83
CA ILE A 134 10.57 -4.17 -4.16
C ILE A 134 10.19 -3.76 -2.75
N HIS A 135 10.90 -4.27 -1.74
CA HIS A 135 10.62 -3.92 -0.35
C HIS A 135 10.82 -2.43 -0.07
N VAL A 136 9.84 -1.83 0.63
CA VAL A 136 9.93 -0.46 1.13
C VAL A 136 9.49 -0.39 2.61
N ASN A 137 10.03 0.57 3.35
CA ASN A 137 9.56 0.84 4.70
C ASN A 137 8.34 1.78 4.67
N HIS A 138 7.37 1.46 5.48
CA HIS A 138 6.19 2.29 5.72
C HIS A 138 5.69 2.10 7.16
N SER A 139 4.53 2.68 7.52
CA SER A 139 3.92 2.52 8.85
C SER A 139 3.19 1.19 9.06
N ILE A 140 3.10 0.37 8.02
CA ILE A 140 2.49 -0.96 8.01
C ILE A 140 3.47 -1.98 7.42
N ALA A 141 3.41 -3.22 7.90
CA ALA A 141 4.28 -4.29 7.47
C ALA A 141 4.06 -4.71 6.02
N ASP A 142 5.07 -5.34 5.41
CA ASP A 142 5.04 -5.92 4.07
C ASP A 142 4.74 -4.92 2.94
N SER A 143 5.09 -3.65 3.11
CA SER A 143 4.91 -2.64 2.06
C SER A 143 5.91 -2.83 0.92
N VAL A 144 5.44 -2.63 -0.32
CA VAL A 144 6.26 -2.78 -1.52
C VAL A 144 6.04 -1.64 -2.51
N ALA A 145 7.10 -1.32 -3.23
CA ALA A 145 7.05 -0.59 -4.49
C ALA A 145 7.01 -1.59 -5.66
N PHE A 146 6.66 -1.10 -6.84
CA PHE A 146 6.69 -1.88 -8.07
C PHE A 146 7.64 -1.31 -9.10
N ALA A 147 8.49 -2.17 -9.69
CA ALA A 147 9.08 -1.89 -10.98
C ALA A 147 8.26 -2.61 -12.06
N ILE A 148 7.58 -1.85 -12.89
CA ILE A 148 6.69 -2.33 -13.94
C ILE A 148 7.46 -2.32 -15.26
N HIS A 149 7.93 -3.50 -15.66
CA HIS A 149 8.73 -3.66 -16.87
C HIS A 149 7.85 -3.92 -18.10
N THR A 150 8.18 -3.23 -19.18
CA THR A 150 7.60 -3.40 -20.50
C THR A 150 8.72 -3.40 -21.55
N ARG A 151 8.41 -3.68 -22.81
CA ARG A 151 9.41 -3.55 -23.89
C ARG A 151 9.84 -2.08 -24.13
N MET A 152 9.08 -1.12 -23.63
CA MET A 152 9.40 0.31 -23.75
C MET A 152 10.36 0.78 -22.67
N GLY A 153 10.52 0.03 -21.59
CA GLY A 153 11.31 0.35 -20.41
C GLY A 153 10.54 0.12 -19.12
N ALA A 154 11.16 0.49 -18.00
CA ALA A 154 10.62 0.31 -16.65
C ALA A 154 9.91 1.57 -16.14
N ILE A 155 8.80 1.39 -15.44
CA ILE A 155 8.15 2.41 -14.63
C ILE A 155 8.34 2.01 -13.18
N VAL A 156 8.69 2.95 -12.32
CA VAL A 156 8.74 2.74 -10.86
C VAL A 156 7.53 3.41 -10.23
N HIS A 157 6.74 2.64 -9.47
CA HIS A 157 5.61 3.10 -8.65
C HIS A 157 5.95 2.80 -7.20
N THR A 158 6.22 3.82 -6.40
CA THR A 158 6.77 3.60 -5.04
C THR A 158 5.75 3.07 -4.04
N GLY A 159 4.45 3.29 -4.28
CA GLY A 159 3.49 3.25 -3.18
C GLY A 159 3.90 4.27 -2.11
N ASP A 160 3.38 4.11 -0.91
CA ASP A 160 3.79 4.92 0.23
C ASP A 160 5.09 4.38 0.83
N PHE A 161 6.03 5.25 1.07
CA PHE A 161 7.33 4.84 1.60
C PHE A 161 7.97 5.88 2.51
N LYS A 162 8.91 5.44 3.30
CA LYS A 162 9.89 6.28 3.99
C LYS A 162 11.27 5.64 3.91
N ILE A 163 12.30 6.45 4.02
CA ILE A 163 13.67 5.95 4.18
C ILE A 163 13.96 5.90 5.68
N ASP A 164 13.96 4.68 6.24
CA ASP A 164 14.28 4.42 7.64
C ASP A 164 15.48 3.46 7.69
N SER A 165 16.61 3.94 8.20
CA SER A 165 17.84 3.13 8.33
C SER A 165 17.83 2.22 9.56
N THR A 166 16.85 2.37 10.45
CA THR A 166 16.70 1.58 11.69
C THR A 166 15.24 1.18 11.90
N PRO A 167 14.62 0.49 10.93
CA PRO A 167 13.22 0.09 11.04
C PRO A 167 13.00 -0.90 12.19
N ILE A 168 11.76 -1.03 12.64
CA ILE A 168 11.39 -1.85 13.79
C ILE A 168 11.55 -3.33 13.49
N ASP A 169 11.15 -3.75 12.30
CA ASP A 169 11.23 -5.11 11.80
C ASP A 169 12.64 -5.53 11.37
N GLY A 170 13.57 -4.56 11.27
CA GLY A 170 14.96 -4.79 10.88
C GLY A 170 15.18 -4.86 9.37
N GLU A 171 14.14 -4.84 8.56
CA GLU A 171 14.23 -4.87 7.10
C GLU A 171 14.26 -3.46 6.53
N VAL A 172 15.39 -3.09 5.90
CA VAL A 172 15.60 -1.76 5.32
C VAL A 172 15.08 -1.74 3.88
N ILE A 173 14.52 -0.61 3.46
CA ILE A 173 14.13 -0.38 2.06
C ILE A 173 15.27 -0.76 1.09
N ASP A 174 14.94 -1.47 0.03
CA ASP A 174 15.94 -1.94 -0.97
C ASP A 174 16.40 -0.80 -1.91
N LEU A 175 17.14 0.16 -1.33
CA LEU A 175 17.73 1.26 -2.09
C LEU A 175 18.73 0.77 -3.15
N ALA A 176 19.34 -0.40 -2.95
CA ALA A 176 20.28 -0.96 -3.92
C ALA A 176 19.53 -1.30 -5.23
N ARG A 177 18.35 -1.89 -5.12
CA ARG A 177 17.53 -2.21 -6.30
C ARG A 177 17.04 -0.94 -7.01
N PHE A 178 16.60 0.08 -6.28
CA PHE A 178 16.25 1.37 -6.87
C PHE A 178 17.44 2.02 -7.60
N GLY A 179 18.63 1.97 -6.99
CA GLY A 179 19.85 2.46 -7.62
C GLY A 179 20.22 1.71 -8.90
N GLN A 180 20.01 0.39 -8.93
CA GLN A 180 20.21 -0.43 -10.13
C GLN A 180 19.22 -0.06 -11.24
N LEU A 181 17.90 0.06 -10.92
CA LEU A 181 16.88 0.50 -11.88
C LEU A 181 17.21 1.87 -12.46
N GLY A 182 17.69 2.81 -11.63
CA GLY A 182 18.12 4.11 -12.09
C GLY A 182 19.29 4.06 -13.10
N ARG A 183 20.24 3.12 -12.94
CA ARG A 183 21.33 2.90 -13.89
C ARG A 183 20.86 2.24 -15.18
N GLU A 184 19.90 1.32 -15.09
CA GLU A 184 19.28 0.65 -16.25
C GLU A 184 18.41 1.61 -17.08
N GLY A 185 17.88 2.67 -16.44
CA GLY A 185 17.01 3.67 -17.01
C GLY A 185 15.54 3.45 -16.65
N VAL A 186 14.90 4.49 -16.14
CA VAL A 186 13.49 4.51 -15.73
C VAL A 186 12.72 5.47 -16.63
N LEU A 187 11.65 5.00 -17.27
CA LEU A 187 10.79 5.83 -18.14
C LEU A 187 9.97 6.84 -17.34
N ALA A 188 9.46 6.43 -16.20
CA ALA A 188 8.66 7.27 -15.32
C ALA A 188 8.80 6.80 -13.88
N LEU A 189 8.81 7.74 -12.96
CA LEU A 189 8.75 7.53 -11.52
C LEU A 189 7.44 8.15 -11.00
N LEU A 190 6.59 7.31 -10.43
CA LEU A 190 5.42 7.74 -9.66
C LEU A 190 5.80 7.57 -8.19
N ALA A 191 6.10 8.68 -7.54
CA ALA A 191 6.58 8.69 -6.16
C ALA A 191 5.54 9.29 -5.22
N ASP A 192 5.43 8.70 -4.03
CA ASP A 192 4.75 9.32 -2.91
C ASP A 192 5.34 10.72 -2.64
N SER A 193 4.47 11.69 -2.53
CA SER A 193 4.81 13.08 -2.26
C SER A 193 4.19 13.62 -0.98
N THR A 194 3.69 12.74 -0.12
CA THR A 194 3.16 13.09 1.19
C THR A 194 4.21 13.85 2.01
N ASN A 195 3.82 15.00 2.57
CA ASN A 195 4.71 15.91 3.30
C ASN A 195 5.87 16.53 2.47
N VAL A 196 5.86 16.48 1.15
CA VAL A 196 6.91 17.05 0.30
C VAL A 196 7.18 18.55 0.58
N GLU A 197 6.17 19.29 1.03
CA GLU A 197 6.27 20.71 1.39
C GLU A 197 6.86 20.96 2.79
N ARG A 198 7.02 19.90 3.62
CA ARG A 198 7.55 20.05 4.98
C ARG A 198 9.07 19.90 4.95
N PRO A 199 9.83 20.91 5.42
CA PRO A 199 11.28 20.79 5.50
C PRO A 199 11.70 19.74 6.54
N GLY A 200 12.84 19.07 6.27
CA GLY A 200 13.39 18.06 7.17
C GLY A 200 13.15 16.63 6.69
N TYR A 201 13.10 15.71 7.63
CA TYR A 201 12.91 14.27 7.37
C TYR A 201 12.10 13.62 8.49
N THR A 202 11.45 12.50 8.17
CA THR A 202 10.69 11.70 9.14
C THR A 202 11.64 10.87 10.00
N MET A 203 11.47 10.94 11.31
CA MET A 203 12.25 10.13 12.25
C MET A 203 11.88 8.65 12.16
N SER A 204 12.85 7.77 12.53
CA SER A 204 12.58 6.35 12.66
C SER A 204 11.49 6.06 13.71
N GLU A 205 10.63 5.08 13.43
CA GLU A 205 9.65 4.59 14.39
C GLU A 205 10.30 4.02 15.67
N LYS A 206 11.54 3.57 15.61
CA LYS A 206 12.31 3.12 16.78
C LYS A 206 12.44 4.19 17.86
N ALA A 207 12.50 5.47 17.48
CA ALA A 207 12.54 6.59 18.42
C ALA A 207 11.24 6.71 19.23
N VAL A 208 10.10 6.35 18.63
CA VAL A 208 8.79 6.35 19.30
C VAL A 208 8.76 5.27 20.39
N GLY A 209 9.29 4.07 20.12
CA GLY A 209 9.38 2.98 21.09
C GLY A 209 10.21 3.36 22.33
N ALA A 210 11.33 4.05 22.13
CA ALA A 210 12.12 4.57 23.25
C ALA A 210 11.33 5.57 24.11
N THR A 211 10.48 6.38 23.48
CA THR A 211 9.60 7.31 24.19
C THR A 211 8.51 6.57 24.97
N PHE A 212 7.87 5.55 24.42
CA PHE A 212 6.92 4.71 25.16
C PHE A 212 7.57 4.08 26.39
N LYS A 213 8.73 3.46 26.23
CA LYS A 213 9.46 2.86 27.33
C LYS A 213 9.71 3.86 28.46
N ARG A 214 10.16 5.07 28.12
CA ARG A 214 10.39 6.14 29.11
C ARG A 214 9.11 6.59 29.81
N GLN A 215 8.00 6.74 29.08
CA GLN A 215 6.72 7.20 29.62
C GLN A 215 6.03 6.12 30.46
N PHE A 216 6.23 4.83 30.17
CA PHE A 216 5.62 3.74 30.89
C PHE A 216 6.37 3.40 32.18
N THR A 217 7.69 3.61 32.18
CA THR A 217 8.55 3.33 33.35
C THR A 217 8.19 4.29 34.48
N GLY A 218 7.90 3.75 35.66
CA GLY A 218 7.59 4.52 36.88
C GLY A 218 6.19 5.16 36.89
N CYS A 219 5.37 4.96 35.86
CA CYS A 219 3.98 5.42 35.88
C CYS A 219 3.13 4.40 36.64
N ASP A 220 2.51 4.81 37.76
CA ASP A 220 1.62 3.99 38.61
C ASP A 220 0.14 4.08 38.17
N LYS A 221 -0.17 5.01 37.28
CA LYS A 221 -1.55 5.30 36.83
C LYS A 221 -1.88 4.62 35.50
N ARG A 222 -3.15 4.68 35.10
CA ARG A 222 -3.62 4.23 33.78
C ARG A 222 -2.96 5.08 32.70
N ILE A 223 -2.49 4.40 31.65
CA ILE A 223 -1.96 5.02 30.43
C ILE A 223 -2.97 4.78 29.32
N ILE A 224 -3.37 5.83 28.62
CA ILE A 224 -4.22 5.78 27.44
C ILE A 224 -3.35 6.18 26.24
N VAL A 225 -3.27 5.30 25.26
CA VAL A 225 -2.53 5.54 24.01
C VAL A 225 -3.51 5.54 22.86
N THR A 226 -3.45 6.58 22.03
CA THR A 226 -4.21 6.66 20.78
C THR A 226 -3.24 6.65 19.60
N THR A 227 -3.57 5.89 18.59
CA THR A 227 -2.80 5.80 17.34
C THR A 227 -3.73 5.39 16.20
N PHE A 228 -3.29 5.55 14.97
CA PHE A 228 -4.00 4.94 13.84
C PHE A 228 -4.01 3.42 13.99
N ALA A 229 -5.17 2.79 13.85
CA ALA A 229 -5.32 1.33 13.94
C ALA A 229 -4.45 0.59 12.90
N SER A 230 -4.21 1.22 11.76
CA SER A 230 -3.37 0.70 10.68
C SER A 230 -1.86 0.73 10.98
N ASN A 231 -1.42 1.51 12.00
CA ASN A 231 0.01 1.54 12.37
C ASN A 231 0.35 0.37 13.32
N VAL A 232 0.41 -0.82 12.75
CA VAL A 232 0.66 -2.07 13.48
C VAL A 232 2.00 -2.06 14.21
N HIS A 233 3.03 -1.48 13.61
CA HIS A 233 4.34 -1.34 14.24
C HIS A 233 4.28 -0.53 15.54
N ARG A 234 3.49 0.54 15.59
CA ARG A 234 3.31 1.36 16.79
C ARG A 234 2.52 0.63 17.87
N ILE A 235 1.49 -0.11 17.48
CA ILE A 235 0.72 -0.96 18.40
C ILE A 235 1.65 -2.00 19.04
N GLN A 236 2.50 -2.66 18.25
CA GLN A 236 3.47 -3.63 18.76
C GLN A 236 4.42 -2.97 19.79
N GLN A 237 4.95 -1.79 19.51
CA GLN A 237 5.82 -1.07 20.46
C GLN A 237 5.12 -0.73 21.77
N VAL A 238 3.83 -0.40 21.73
CA VAL A 238 3.01 -0.17 22.94
C VAL A 238 2.87 -1.45 23.74
N LEU A 239 2.59 -2.58 23.09
CA LEU A 239 2.50 -3.89 23.74
C LEU A 239 3.82 -4.29 24.38
N ASP A 240 4.94 -4.11 23.68
CA ASP A 240 6.28 -4.43 24.18
C ASP A 240 6.66 -3.56 25.39
N ALA A 241 6.37 -2.25 25.33
CA ALA A 241 6.61 -1.33 26.44
C ALA A 241 5.75 -1.67 27.67
N ALA A 242 4.48 -2.04 27.45
CA ALA A 242 3.59 -2.46 28.52
C ALA A 242 4.07 -3.77 29.17
N ALA A 243 4.43 -4.77 28.38
CA ALA A 243 4.97 -6.05 28.86
C ALA A 243 6.24 -5.85 29.68
N ALA A 244 7.17 -5.00 29.22
CA ALA A 244 8.41 -4.68 29.93
C ALA A 244 8.16 -4.01 31.30
N CYS A 245 7.01 -3.35 31.48
CA CYS A 245 6.60 -2.72 32.74
C CYS A 245 5.59 -3.56 33.54
N GLY A 246 5.34 -4.82 33.16
CA GLY A 246 4.38 -5.71 33.83
C GLY A 246 2.92 -5.25 33.73
N ARG A 247 2.58 -4.47 32.74
CA ARG A 247 1.24 -3.90 32.57
C ARG A 247 0.35 -4.78 31.68
N LYS A 248 -0.94 -4.80 31.99
CA LYS A 248 -1.96 -5.39 31.11
C LYS A 248 -2.40 -4.35 30.08
N VAL A 249 -2.67 -4.81 28.86
CA VAL A 249 -3.17 -3.98 27.75
C VAL A 249 -4.59 -4.40 27.42
N ALA A 250 -5.47 -3.43 27.25
CA ALA A 250 -6.79 -3.60 26.63
C ALA A 250 -6.78 -2.85 25.28
N VAL A 251 -7.28 -3.49 24.25
CA VAL A 251 -7.47 -2.90 22.92
C VAL A 251 -8.97 -2.73 22.71
N THR A 252 -9.38 -1.55 22.25
CA THR A 252 -10.80 -1.20 21.99
C THR A 252 -10.99 -0.86 20.52
#